data_9c7d83f1dcaaa42a59619338123f7b5d
#
_entry.id   9c7d83f1dcaaa42a59619338123f7b5d
#
_cell.length_a   1.000
_cell.length_b   1.000
_cell.length_c   1.000
_cell.angle_alpha   90.00
_cell.angle_beta   90.00
_cell.angle_gamma   90.00
#
_symmetry.space_group_name_H-M   'P 1'
#
loop_
_entity.id
_entity.type
_entity.pdbx_description
1 polymer ?
#
loop_
_entity_poly.entity_id
_entity_poly.type
_entity_poly.pdbx_seq_one_letter_code
_entity_poly.pdbx_strand_id
1 'polypeptide(L)'
;MRREITGFSNPLLKEIRGLREKKLRKRAGLFLAEGLRIMTEAREAGFLPEMLFRVKDRQLHDLEVTLEAEVLDNGGDVIETSADIMAKLSGKDNAQTVVGVYRDHGTALGDLDRSTAPIWLVAQSMRDPGNLGTMLRTGDAVGAGGLVLIDDCTDPFSVESVRASM
;
A
#
# COMPACT_ATOMS: atom_id res chain seq x y z
N MET A 1 8.53 -8.68 -14.05
CA MET A 1 9.18 -10.03 -14.19
C MET A 1 8.68 -10.96 -13.08
N ARG A 2 8.54 -12.29 -13.32
CA ARG A 2 8.19 -13.26 -12.25
C ARG A 2 9.47 -13.92 -11.70
N ARG A 3 9.60 -13.99 -10.36
CA ARG A 3 10.73 -14.60 -9.67
C ARG A 3 10.33 -15.18 -8.32
N GLU A 4 11.15 -16.08 -7.77
CA GLU A 4 10.95 -16.69 -6.46
C GLU A 4 12.04 -16.23 -5.48
N ILE A 5 11.64 -15.99 -4.22
CA ILE A 5 12.55 -15.74 -3.10
C ILE A 5 12.29 -16.78 -2.00
N THR A 6 13.30 -17.60 -1.74
CA THR A 6 13.23 -18.68 -0.75
C THR A 6 14.03 -18.41 0.55
N GLY A 7 14.94 -17.45 0.51
CA GLY A 7 15.84 -17.16 1.62
C GLY A 7 15.47 -15.90 2.39
N PHE A 8 15.38 -16.00 3.71
CA PHE A 8 15.12 -14.87 4.61
C PHE A 8 16.19 -13.76 4.59
N SER A 9 17.41 -14.10 4.20
CA SER A 9 18.53 -13.16 4.12
C SER A 9 18.57 -12.33 2.84
N ASN A 10 17.59 -12.52 1.94
CA ASN A 10 17.54 -11.78 0.69
C ASN A 10 17.49 -10.26 0.96
N PRO A 11 18.40 -9.47 0.35
CA PRO A 11 18.47 -8.02 0.57
C PRO A 11 17.16 -7.30 0.27
N LEU A 12 16.43 -7.71 -0.79
CA LEU A 12 15.15 -7.12 -1.15
C LEU A 12 14.13 -7.28 -0.01
N LEU A 13 14.05 -8.45 0.63
CA LEU A 13 13.14 -8.65 1.76
C LEU A 13 13.46 -7.73 2.94
N LYS A 14 14.73 -7.47 3.19
CA LYS A 14 15.17 -6.53 4.23
C LYS A 14 14.74 -5.10 3.88
N GLU A 15 14.92 -4.69 2.64
CA GLU A 15 14.50 -3.38 2.14
C GLU A 15 12.99 -3.20 2.26
N ILE A 16 12.21 -4.15 1.75
CA ILE A 16 10.74 -4.09 1.76
C ILE A 16 10.19 -4.07 3.19
N ARG A 17 10.74 -4.90 4.10
CA ARG A 17 10.37 -4.83 5.52
C ARG A 17 10.69 -3.47 6.15
N GLY A 18 11.76 -2.83 5.72
CA GLY A 18 12.13 -1.48 6.15
C GLY A 18 11.07 -0.42 5.82
N LEU A 19 10.22 -0.65 4.83
CA LEU A 19 9.12 0.26 4.48
C LEU A 19 8.04 0.38 5.57
N ARG A 20 8.08 -0.43 6.62
CA ARG A 20 7.28 -0.21 7.82
C ARG A 20 7.70 1.03 8.62
N GLU A 21 8.94 1.47 8.45
CA GLU A 21 9.46 2.67 9.08
C GLU A 21 9.24 3.92 8.20
N LYS A 22 8.61 4.97 8.75
CA LYS A 22 8.32 6.24 8.05
C LYS A 22 9.54 6.83 7.34
N LYS A 23 10.71 6.81 8.01
CA LYS A 23 11.96 7.34 7.45
C LYS A 23 12.40 6.59 6.18
N LEU A 24 12.27 5.26 6.20
CA LEU A 24 12.67 4.43 5.06
C LEU A 24 11.66 4.54 3.90
N ARG A 25 10.35 4.61 4.18
CA ARG A 25 9.33 4.92 3.17
C ARG A 25 9.61 6.22 2.44
N LYS A 26 9.83 7.31 3.19
CA LYS A 26 10.12 8.62 2.61
C LYS A 26 11.39 8.63 1.75
N ARG A 27 12.43 7.90 2.18
CA ARG A 27 13.67 7.79 1.40
C ARG A 27 13.50 6.99 0.13
N ALA A 28 12.72 5.91 0.18
CA ALA A 28 12.48 5.04 -0.96
C ALA A 28 11.41 5.59 -1.93
N GLY A 29 10.51 6.45 -1.44
CA GLY A 29 9.31 6.86 -2.18
C GLY A 29 8.35 5.71 -2.41
N LEU A 30 8.34 4.73 -1.50
CA LEU A 30 7.55 3.49 -1.61
C LEU A 30 6.79 3.23 -0.32
N PHE A 31 5.65 2.55 -0.41
CA PHE A 31 4.87 2.09 0.74
C PHE A 31 4.28 0.70 0.50
N LEU A 32 3.75 0.09 1.57
CA LEU A 32 3.17 -1.25 1.55
C LEU A 32 1.65 -1.19 1.63
N ALA A 33 0.99 -1.99 0.79
CA ALA A 33 -0.41 -2.34 0.91
C ALA A 33 -0.54 -3.86 1.15
N GLU A 34 -1.30 -4.25 2.17
CA GLU A 34 -1.46 -5.65 2.57
C GLU A 34 -2.90 -6.12 2.36
N GLY A 35 -3.06 -7.20 1.59
CA GLY A 35 -4.34 -7.83 1.32
C GLY A 35 -4.88 -7.53 -0.08
N LEU A 36 -5.57 -8.52 -0.64
CA LEU A 36 -6.05 -8.46 -2.02
C LEU A 36 -7.08 -7.35 -2.25
N ARG A 37 -7.93 -7.07 -1.25
CA ARG A 37 -9.00 -6.08 -1.39
C ARG A 37 -8.46 -4.69 -1.68
N ILE A 38 -7.52 -4.17 -0.87
CA ILE A 38 -6.94 -2.83 -1.09
C ILE A 38 -6.22 -2.73 -2.43
N MET A 39 -5.55 -3.80 -2.87
CA MET A 39 -4.88 -3.83 -4.16
C MET A 39 -5.86 -3.88 -5.33
N THR A 40 -7.03 -4.51 -5.17
CA THR A 40 -8.11 -4.50 -6.17
C THR A 40 -8.68 -3.09 -6.31
N GLU A 41 -8.97 -2.42 -5.19
CA GLU A 41 -9.46 -1.04 -5.18
C GLU A 41 -8.43 -0.07 -5.80
N ALA A 42 -7.14 -0.21 -5.45
CA ALA A 42 -6.06 0.57 -6.06
C ALA A 42 -5.97 0.36 -7.59
N ARG A 43 -6.08 -0.90 -8.05
CA ARG A 43 -6.11 -1.24 -9.47
C ARG A 43 -7.27 -0.58 -10.20
N GLU A 44 -8.48 -0.62 -9.62
CA GLU A 44 -9.67 0.03 -10.18
C GLU A 44 -9.51 1.56 -10.26
N ALA A 45 -8.72 2.15 -9.37
CA ALA A 45 -8.34 3.56 -9.40
C ALA A 45 -7.14 3.85 -10.34
N GLY A 46 -6.62 2.85 -11.06
CA GLY A 46 -5.52 2.99 -12.01
C GLY A 46 -4.12 2.88 -11.39
N PHE A 47 -4.00 2.45 -10.13
CA PHE A 47 -2.73 2.29 -9.44
C PHE A 47 -2.34 0.81 -9.32
N LEU A 48 -1.19 0.45 -9.90
CA LEU A 48 -0.62 -0.89 -9.80
C LEU A 48 0.63 -0.88 -8.92
N PRO A 49 0.89 -1.98 -8.17
CA PRO A 49 2.12 -2.10 -7.41
C PRO A 49 3.33 -2.29 -8.34
N GLU A 50 4.48 -1.74 -7.97
CA GLU A 50 5.75 -2.03 -8.65
C GLU A 50 6.22 -3.46 -8.38
N MET A 51 5.91 -3.97 -7.19
CA MET A 51 6.20 -5.36 -6.80
C MET A 51 4.98 -5.95 -6.09
N LEU A 52 4.61 -7.15 -6.49
CA LEU A 52 3.55 -7.95 -5.89
C LEU A 52 4.16 -9.20 -5.27
N PHE A 53 4.18 -9.28 -3.94
CA PHE A 53 4.56 -10.48 -3.21
C PHE A 53 3.36 -11.37 -2.97
N ARG A 54 3.49 -12.66 -3.19
CA ARG A 54 2.47 -13.65 -2.88
C ARG A 54 3.02 -14.95 -2.31
N VAL A 55 2.19 -15.67 -1.58
CA VAL A 55 2.52 -17.04 -1.15
C VAL A 55 2.43 -17.96 -2.36
N LYS A 56 3.47 -18.77 -2.58
CA LYS A 56 3.49 -19.78 -3.65
C LYS A 56 2.64 -21.02 -3.30
N ASP A 57 2.44 -21.89 -4.29
CA ASP A 57 1.83 -23.23 -4.13
C ASP A 57 0.43 -23.19 -3.49
N ARG A 58 -0.36 -22.15 -3.80
CA ARG A 58 -1.77 -22.06 -3.41
C ARG A 58 -2.66 -21.71 -4.59
N GLN A 59 -3.92 -22.03 -4.49
CA GLN A 59 -4.92 -21.58 -5.46
C GLN A 59 -5.07 -20.06 -5.37
N LEU A 60 -5.00 -19.39 -6.50
CA LEU A 60 -5.18 -17.95 -6.61
C LEU A 60 -6.66 -17.62 -6.78
N HIS A 61 -7.08 -16.49 -6.24
CA HIS A 61 -8.37 -15.89 -6.54
C HIS A 61 -8.32 -15.22 -7.91
N ASP A 62 -9.42 -15.19 -8.67
CA ASP A 62 -9.47 -14.60 -10.02
C ASP A 62 -8.99 -13.14 -10.06
N LEU A 63 -9.34 -12.35 -9.05
CA LEU A 63 -8.85 -10.96 -8.91
C LEU A 63 -7.33 -10.88 -8.76
N GLU A 64 -6.72 -11.87 -8.12
CA GLU A 64 -5.28 -11.93 -7.95
C GLU A 64 -4.59 -12.32 -9.26
N VAL A 65 -5.16 -13.27 -10.00
CA VAL A 65 -4.66 -13.64 -11.34
C VAL A 65 -4.68 -12.42 -12.26
N THR A 66 -5.78 -11.66 -12.24
CA THR A 66 -5.90 -10.43 -13.04
C THR A 66 -4.88 -9.38 -12.62
N LEU A 67 -4.73 -9.15 -11.31
CA LEU A 67 -3.76 -8.20 -10.77
C LEU A 67 -2.32 -8.58 -11.16
N GLU A 68 -1.95 -9.87 -11.04
CA GLU A 68 -0.62 -10.34 -11.45
C GLU A 68 -0.34 -10.09 -12.93
N ALA A 69 -1.32 -10.37 -13.81
CA ALA A 69 -1.17 -10.15 -15.24
C ALA A 69 -0.92 -8.66 -15.53
N GLU A 70 -1.74 -7.77 -14.99
CA GLU A 70 -1.60 -6.34 -15.19
C GLU A 70 -0.29 -5.78 -14.63
N VAL A 71 0.17 -6.26 -13.46
CA VAL A 71 1.48 -5.88 -12.89
C VAL A 71 2.61 -6.25 -13.83
N LEU A 72 2.59 -7.46 -14.38
CA LEU A 72 3.62 -7.92 -15.32
C LEU A 72 3.60 -7.16 -16.65
N ASP A 73 2.42 -6.90 -17.19
CA ASP A 73 2.22 -6.17 -18.45
C ASP A 73 2.70 -4.70 -18.34
N ASN A 74 2.59 -4.13 -17.13
CA ASN A 74 3.10 -2.78 -16.84
C ASN A 74 4.56 -2.75 -16.35
N GLY A 75 5.30 -3.86 -16.51
CA GLY A 75 6.73 -3.92 -16.20
C GLY A 75 7.07 -4.11 -14.72
N GLY A 76 6.08 -4.36 -13.87
CA GLY A 76 6.28 -4.67 -12.47
C GLY A 76 6.78 -6.10 -12.21
N ASP A 77 7.06 -6.39 -10.96
CA ASP A 77 7.57 -7.69 -10.50
C ASP A 77 6.50 -8.47 -9.73
N VAL A 78 6.34 -9.76 -10.04
CA VAL A 78 5.59 -10.72 -9.22
C VAL A 78 6.60 -11.63 -8.51
N ILE A 79 6.57 -11.64 -7.18
CA ILE A 79 7.55 -12.32 -6.34
C ILE A 79 6.86 -13.38 -5.51
N GLU A 80 7.19 -14.64 -5.79
CA GLU A 80 6.68 -15.79 -5.06
C GLU A 80 7.54 -16.04 -3.81
N THR A 81 6.89 -16.26 -2.66
CA THR A 81 7.59 -16.53 -1.41
C THR A 81 6.88 -17.63 -0.62
N SER A 82 7.57 -18.18 0.40
CA SER A 82 6.91 -19.06 1.37
C SER A 82 5.97 -18.26 2.31
N ALA A 83 5.03 -18.97 2.94
CA ALA A 83 4.15 -18.38 3.96
C ALA A 83 4.95 -17.76 5.13
N ASP A 84 6.06 -18.36 5.53
CA ASP A 84 6.92 -17.86 6.61
C ASP A 84 7.60 -16.52 6.23
N ILE A 85 8.04 -16.40 4.98
CA ILE A 85 8.59 -15.12 4.47
C ILE A 85 7.49 -14.07 4.42
N MET A 86 6.30 -14.43 3.95
CA MET A 86 5.15 -13.52 3.91
C MET A 86 4.75 -13.06 5.31
N ALA A 87 4.74 -13.94 6.31
CA ALA A 87 4.49 -13.59 7.71
C ALA A 87 5.51 -12.55 8.22
N LYS A 88 6.79 -12.70 7.86
CA LYS A 88 7.82 -11.71 8.21
C LYS A 88 7.68 -10.38 7.46
N LEU A 89 7.19 -10.39 6.23
CA LEU A 89 6.89 -9.17 5.49
C LEU A 89 5.72 -8.41 6.11
N SER A 90 4.61 -9.11 6.41
CA SER A 90 3.41 -8.51 6.99
C SER A 90 3.56 -8.15 8.48
N GLY A 91 4.55 -8.71 9.18
CA GLY A 91 4.79 -8.46 10.61
C GLY A 91 3.64 -8.91 11.52
N LYS A 92 2.85 -9.90 11.11
CA LYS A 92 1.68 -10.42 11.84
C LYS A 92 1.67 -11.94 11.88
N ASP A 93 1.09 -12.47 12.97
CA ASP A 93 0.85 -13.92 13.12
C ASP A 93 -0.17 -14.45 12.10
N ASN A 94 -1.14 -13.61 11.70
CA ASN A 94 -2.08 -13.91 10.61
C ASN A 94 -1.73 -13.05 9.39
N ALA A 95 -0.69 -13.46 8.68
CA ALA A 95 -0.17 -12.76 7.52
C ALA A 95 -1.18 -12.77 6.36
N GLN A 96 -1.24 -11.66 5.64
CA GLN A 96 -1.93 -11.62 4.36
C GLN A 96 -1.19 -12.50 3.35
N THR A 97 -1.93 -13.10 2.42
CA THR A 97 -1.37 -13.97 1.37
C THR A 97 -0.72 -13.19 0.24
N VAL A 98 -1.00 -11.88 0.17
CA VAL A 98 -0.46 -10.95 -0.82
C VAL A 98 -0.07 -9.63 -0.16
N VAL A 99 1.03 -9.04 -0.66
CA VAL A 99 1.54 -7.72 -0.26
C VAL A 99 2.01 -6.98 -1.50
N GLY A 100 1.50 -5.77 -1.71
CA GLY A 100 1.91 -4.88 -2.80
C GLY A 100 2.88 -3.80 -2.31
N VAL A 101 3.87 -3.47 -3.13
CA VAL A 101 4.75 -2.31 -2.94
C VAL A 101 4.37 -1.27 -3.96
N TYR A 102 3.93 -0.12 -3.50
CA TYR A 102 3.43 0.98 -4.32
C TYR A 102 4.36 2.19 -4.25
N ARG A 103 4.40 2.96 -5.33
CA ARG A 103 5.09 4.25 -5.36
C ARG A 103 4.24 5.31 -4.64
N ASP A 104 4.89 6.11 -3.80
CA ASP A 104 4.32 7.35 -3.27
C ASP A 104 4.32 8.41 -4.37
N HIS A 105 3.13 8.89 -4.73
CA HIS A 105 2.95 9.88 -5.80
C HIS A 105 3.17 11.33 -5.34
N GLY A 106 3.63 11.50 -4.11
CA GLY A 106 3.84 12.82 -3.52
C GLY A 106 2.53 13.44 -2.99
N THR A 107 2.69 14.30 -2.00
CA THR A 107 1.58 14.96 -1.29
C THR A 107 1.95 16.41 -0.96
N ALA A 108 2.64 17.10 -1.88
CA ALA A 108 3.01 18.49 -1.67
C ALA A 108 1.78 19.40 -1.77
N LEU A 109 1.63 20.32 -0.81
CA LEU A 109 0.51 21.27 -0.80
C LEU A 109 0.44 22.13 -2.06
N GLY A 110 1.58 22.40 -2.71
CA GLY A 110 1.64 23.18 -3.95
C GLY A 110 1.01 22.50 -5.17
N ASP A 111 0.84 21.18 -5.09
CA ASP A 111 0.26 20.37 -6.18
C ASP A 111 -1.26 20.23 -6.07
N LEU A 112 -1.87 20.78 -5.00
CA LEU A 112 -3.31 20.70 -4.77
C LEU A 112 -4.08 21.67 -5.65
N ASP A 113 -4.96 21.14 -6.48
CA ASP A 113 -5.96 21.94 -7.21
C ASP A 113 -7.30 21.90 -6.47
N ARG A 114 -7.63 22.98 -5.78
CA ARG A 114 -8.88 23.09 -5.02
C ARG A 114 -10.15 23.14 -5.89
N SER A 115 -9.99 23.33 -7.19
CA SER A 115 -11.12 23.34 -8.12
C SER A 115 -11.63 21.93 -8.46
N THR A 116 -10.86 20.90 -8.15
CA THR A 116 -11.17 19.49 -8.50
C THR A 116 -12.32 18.89 -7.68
N ALA A 117 -12.62 19.46 -6.50
CA ALA A 117 -13.73 18.99 -5.66
C ALA A 117 -14.28 20.11 -4.76
N PRO A 118 -15.58 20.06 -4.43
CA PRO A 118 -16.23 21.07 -3.59
C PRO A 118 -15.89 20.90 -2.09
N ILE A 119 -15.42 19.71 -1.68
CA ILE A 119 -15.13 19.36 -0.30
C ILE A 119 -13.66 18.99 -0.17
N TRP A 120 -13.01 19.55 0.85
CA TRP A 120 -11.67 19.18 1.27
C TRP A 120 -11.67 18.94 2.79
N LEU A 121 -11.03 17.89 3.21
CA LEU A 121 -10.91 17.56 4.64
C LEU A 121 -9.61 18.13 5.20
N VAL A 122 -9.63 18.52 6.46
CA VAL A 122 -8.45 18.95 7.20
C VAL A 122 -8.43 18.23 8.54
N ALA A 123 -7.32 17.61 8.88
CA ALA A 123 -7.11 16.99 10.18
C ALA A 123 -5.86 17.56 10.85
N GLN A 124 -6.01 17.97 12.09
CA GLN A 124 -4.92 18.50 12.92
C GLN A 124 -4.56 17.49 14.02
N SER A 125 -3.26 17.21 14.16
CA SER A 125 -2.72 16.33 15.22
C SER A 125 -3.39 14.95 15.30
N MET A 126 -3.83 14.42 14.17
CA MET A 126 -4.43 13.09 14.06
C MET A 126 -3.37 12.01 14.22
N ARG A 127 -3.30 11.36 15.37
CA ARG A 127 -2.24 10.40 15.71
C ARG A 127 -2.61 8.95 15.50
N ASP A 128 -3.90 8.63 15.55
CA ASP A 128 -4.40 7.27 15.37
C ASP A 128 -4.51 6.90 13.88
N PRO A 129 -3.80 5.86 13.39
CA PRO A 129 -3.82 5.47 11.99
C PRO A 129 -5.17 4.88 11.55
N GLY A 130 -5.92 4.25 12.47
CA GLY A 130 -7.25 3.72 12.19
C GLY A 130 -8.25 4.85 11.93
N ASN A 131 -8.23 5.90 12.75
CA ASN A 131 -9.07 7.09 12.57
C ASN A 131 -8.70 7.83 11.27
N LEU A 132 -7.40 7.95 10.97
CA LEU A 132 -6.94 8.56 9.72
C LEU A 132 -7.45 7.77 8.51
N GLY A 133 -7.30 6.46 8.49
CA GLY A 133 -7.81 5.61 7.42
C GLY A 133 -9.32 5.70 7.27
N THR A 134 -10.07 5.70 8.37
CA THR A 134 -11.53 5.89 8.36
C THR A 134 -11.92 7.25 7.77
N MET A 135 -11.17 8.31 8.10
CA MET A 135 -11.42 9.65 7.55
C MET A 135 -11.14 9.68 6.03
N LEU A 136 -10.08 9.03 5.56
CA LEU A 136 -9.79 8.90 4.13
C LEU A 136 -10.93 8.18 3.39
N ARG A 137 -11.35 7.02 3.90
CA ARG A 137 -12.47 6.26 3.32
C ARG A 137 -13.78 7.06 3.29
N THR A 138 -14.10 7.77 4.38
CA THR A 138 -15.30 8.60 4.45
C THR A 138 -15.21 9.79 3.50
N GLY A 139 -14.03 10.40 3.40
CA GLY A 139 -13.77 11.49 2.46
C GLY A 139 -13.96 11.08 1.01
N ASP A 140 -13.44 9.93 0.64
CA ASP A 140 -13.62 9.35 -0.69
C ASP A 140 -15.10 9.09 -0.99
N ALA A 141 -15.84 8.49 -0.06
CA ALA A 141 -17.26 8.19 -0.21
C ALA A 141 -18.15 9.43 -0.40
N VAL A 142 -17.74 10.61 0.08
CA VAL A 142 -18.47 11.87 -0.12
C VAL A 142 -17.89 12.75 -1.24
N GLY A 143 -16.92 12.22 -1.99
CA GLY A 143 -16.30 12.93 -3.11
C GLY A 143 -15.38 14.08 -2.68
N ALA A 144 -14.73 13.98 -1.53
CA ALA A 144 -13.72 14.96 -1.13
C ALA A 144 -12.49 14.88 -2.06
N GLY A 145 -11.94 16.02 -2.42
CA GLY A 145 -10.75 16.13 -3.27
C GLY A 145 -9.46 15.68 -2.59
N GLY A 146 -9.46 15.62 -1.26
CA GLY A 146 -8.32 15.17 -0.48
C GLY A 146 -8.42 15.50 1.00
N LEU A 147 -7.38 15.09 1.73
CA LEU A 147 -7.22 15.31 3.16
C LEU A 147 -5.89 16.03 3.43
N VAL A 148 -5.96 17.22 3.99
CA VAL A 148 -4.80 18.01 4.42
C VAL A 148 -4.49 17.67 5.88
N LEU A 149 -3.25 17.25 6.16
CA LEU A 149 -2.76 16.93 7.50
C LEU A 149 -1.93 18.08 8.04
N ILE A 150 -2.31 18.58 9.22
CA ILE A 150 -1.66 19.71 9.91
C ILE A 150 -1.01 19.21 11.18
N ASP A 151 0.15 19.75 11.49
CA ASP A 151 0.96 19.41 12.66
C ASP A 151 1.41 17.94 12.68
N ASP A 152 1.51 17.36 13.88
CA ASP A 152 2.03 16.01 14.11
C ASP A 152 0.95 14.95 13.89
N CYS A 153 0.66 14.65 12.62
CA CYS A 153 -0.24 13.57 12.25
C CYS A 153 0.50 12.25 12.00
N THR A 154 -0.25 11.15 12.20
CA THR A 154 0.21 9.82 11.76
C THR A 154 0.43 9.80 10.25
N ASP A 155 1.31 8.91 9.80
CA ASP A 155 1.65 8.79 8.37
C ASP A 155 0.51 8.10 7.60
N PRO A 156 -0.10 8.74 6.58
CA PRO A 156 -1.14 8.11 5.77
C PRO A 156 -0.66 6.88 4.99
N PHE A 157 0.65 6.77 4.74
CA PHE A 157 1.27 5.63 4.07
C PHE A 157 1.80 4.56 5.04
N SER A 158 1.51 4.66 6.34
CA SER A 158 1.73 3.53 7.24
C SER A 158 0.83 2.35 6.86
N VAL A 159 1.31 1.13 7.09
CA VAL A 159 0.53 -0.09 6.77
C VAL A 159 -0.83 -0.09 7.46
N GLU A 160 -0.90 0.45 8.67
CA GLU A 160 -2.11 0.57 9.47
C GLU A 160 -3.11 1.57 8.87
N SER A 161 -2.63 2.76 8.44
CA SER A 161 -3.48 3.78 7.79
C SER A 161 -4.01 3.30 6.44
N VAL A 162 -3.14 2.72 5.61
CA VAL A 162 -3.51 2.16 4.31
C VAL A 162 -4.57 1.06 4.47
N ARG A 163 -4.40 0.17 5.46
CA ARG A 163 -5.39 -0.89 5.73
C ARG A 163 -6.73 -0.32 6.20
N ALA A 164 -6.72 0.72 7.03
CA ALA A 164 -7.94 1.31 7.58
C ALA A 164 -8.69 2.19 6.57
N SER A 165 -8.06 2.56 5.46
CA SER A 165 -8.70 3.34 4.38
C SER A 165 -9.54 2.52 3.40
N MET A 166 -9.60 1.20 3.59
CA MET A 166 -10.42 0.28 2.78
C MET A 166 -11.92 0.40 3.07
#